data_9ad3a199ff492cbe2e8578e2e8a3cd7b
#
_entry.id   9ad3a199ff492cbe2e8578e2e8a3cd7b
#
_cell.length_a   1.000
_cell.length_b   1.000
_cell.length_c   1.000
_cell.angle_alpha   90.00
_cell.angle_beta   90.00
_cell.angle_gamma   90.00
#
_symmetry.space_group_name_H-M   'P 1'
#
loop_
_entity.id
_entity.type
_entity.pdbx_description
1 polymer ?
#
loop_
_entity_poly.entity_id
_entity_poly.type
_entity_poly.pdbx_seq_one_letter_code
_entity_poly.pdbx_strand_id
1 'polypeptide(L)'
;MTSFNEIIEKSIIDNWDLDALTDYKGITLQYHDVARKIEKLHIMFENSGVQRGDKIALCGRNSAHWAVAFLATLTYGAVAVPILHEFTPEQIHNIVNHSEAKILFVGDIVSTQVDATKMPSLEGIINIPDYSLALSRTDKLTYAREHLNELYGRKVPK
;
A
#
# COMPACT_ATOMS: atom_id res chain seq x y z
N MET A 1 20.55 -3.58 18.61
CA MET A 1 20.40 -3.80 17.16
C MET A 1 19.28 -2.91 16.62
N THR A 2 19.57 -2.14 15.59
CA THR A 2 18.63 -1.22 15.00
C THR A 2 17.60 -1.99 14.13
N SER A 3 16.31 -1.78 14.35
CA SER A 3 15.28 -2.42 13.53
C SER A 3 15.22 -1.80 12.15
N PHE A 4 14.63 -2.53 11.19
CA PHE A 4 14.38 -2.03 9.83
C PHE A 4 13.56 -0.74 9.86
N ASN A 5 12.53 -0.69 10.70
CA ASN A 5 11.69 0.50 10.83
C ASN A 5 12.46 1.70 11.36
N GLU A 6 13.37 1.50 12.31
CA GLU A 6 14.22 2.58 12.84
C GLU A 6 15.16 3.12 11.77
N ILE A 7 15.72 2.25 10.93
CA ILE A 7 16.59 2.65 9.82
C ILE A 7 15.80 3.52 8.82
N ILE A 8 14.59 3.09 8.45
CA ILE A 8 13.74 3.85 7.53
C ILE A 8 13.36 5.19 8.13
N GLU A 9 12.92 5.21 9.39
CA GLU A 9 12.53 6.44 10.08
C GLU A 9 13.69 7.43 10.11
N LYS A 10 14.88 6.98 10.48
CA LYS A 10 16.08 7.84 10.50
C LYS A 10 16.40 8.39 9.12
N SER A 11 16.36 7.55 8.09
CA SER A 11 16.62 7.98 6.72
C SER A 11 15.64 9.06 6.28
N ILE A 12 14.37 8.91 6.62
CA ILE A 12 13.33 9.90 6.29
C ILE A 12 13.60 11.22 7.00
N ILE A 13 13.87 11.17 8.30
CA ILE A 13 14.10 12.37 9.10
C ILE A 13 15.37 13.10 8.62
N ASP A 14 16.46 12.38 8.40
CA ASP A 14 17.75 12.98 8.04
C ASP A 14 17.73 13.59 6.62
N ASN A 15 16.84 13.11 5.74
CA ASN A 15 16.81 13.50 4.34
C ASN A 15 15.47 14.11 3.92
N TRP A 16 14.75 14.72 4.85
CA TRP A 16 13.35 15.14 4.71
C TRP A 16 13.02 15.87 3.42
N ASP A 17 13.88 16.78 2.99
CA ASP A 17 13.66 17.60 1.78
C ASP A 17 14.41 17.07 0.53
N LEU A 18 15.01 15.89 0.62
CA LEU A 18 15.70 15.30 -0.53
C LEU A 18 14.75 14.39 -1.32
N ASP A 19 15.07 14.21 -2.60
CA ASP A 19 14.34 13.30 -3.46
C ASP A 19 14.60 11.85 -3.03
N ALA A 20 13.54 11.09 -2.84
CA ALA A 20 13.62 9.69 -2.43
C ALA A 20 13.31 8.73 -3.57
N LEU A 21 12.23 9.01 -4.31
CA LEU A 21 11.71 8.13 -5.35
C LEU A 21 11.31 8.96 -6.57
N THR A 22 11.77 8.55 -7.74
CA THR A 22 11.46 9.22 -8.99
C THR A 22 11.04 8.21 -10.04
N ASP A 23 9.89 8.45 -10.66
CA ASP A 23 9.45 7.67 -11.82
C ASP A 23 10.10 8.20 -13.08
N TYR A 24 10.50 7.31 -13.99
CA TYR A 24 11.01 7.72 -15.30
C TYR A 24 9.92 8.50 -16.04
N LYS A 25 10.21 9.76 -16.38
CA LYS A 25 9.28 10.71 -17.00
C LYS A 25 7.98 10.90 -16.21
N GLY A 26 8.02 10.67 -14.91
CA GLY A 26 6.87 10.78 -14.03
C GLY A 26 7.14 11.67 -12.83
N ILE A 27 6.48 11.36 -11.73
CA ILE A 27 6.58 12.15 -10.51
C ILE A 27 7.87 11.87 -9.75
N THR A 28 8.30 12.87 -8.97
CA THR A 28 9.37 12.72 -7.98
C THR A 28 8.77 12.91 -6.60
N LEU A 29 9.05 11.98 -5.68
CA LEU A 29 8.63 12.07 -4.27
C LEU A 29 9.86 12.36 -3.42
N GLN A 30 9.78 13.39 -2.61
CA GLN A 30 10.76 13.67 -1.58
C GLN A 30 10.52 12.77 -0.37
N TYR A 31 11.48 12.69 0.54
CA TYR A 31 11.34 11.82 1.72
C TYR A 31 10.13 12.18 2.56
N HIS A 32 9.80 13.47 2.72
CA HIS A 32 8.60 13.86 3.47
C HIS A 32 7.31 13.42 2.77
N ASP A 33 7.27 13.40 1.44
CA ASP A 33 6.11 12.89 0.70
C ASP A 33 5.94 11.39 0.93
N VAL A 34 7.05 10.65 0.92
CA VAL A 34 7.06 9.21 1.19
C VAL A 34 6.52 8.95 2.60
N ALA A 35 7.00 9.71 3.60
CA ALA A 35 6.54 9.56 4.99
C ALA A 35 5.04 9.78 5.13
N ARG A 36 4.51 10.84 4.52
CA ARG A 36 3.09 11.14 4.58
C ARG A 36 2.24 10.07 3.91
N LYS A 37 2.68 9.57 2.76
CA LYS A 37 1.96 8.51 2.05
C LYS A 37 1.98 7.20 2.83
N ILE A 38 3.10 6.84 3.45
CA ILE A 38 3.21 5.65 4.30
C ILE A 38 2.20 5.75 5.45
N GLU A 39 2.14 6.89 6.16
CA GLU A 39 1.22 7.06 7.27
C GLU A 39 -0.24 6.99 6.82
N LYS A 40 -0.58 7.56 5.67
CA LYS A 40 -1.92 7.47 5.12
C LYS A 40 -2.30 6.03 4.77
N LEU A 41 -1.37 5.26 4.21
CA LEU A 41 -1.61 3.85 3.94
C LEU A 41 -1.76 3.04 5.23
N HIS A 42 -0.98 3.35 6.28
CA HIS A 42 -1.14 2.73 7.58
C HIS A 42 -2.55 2.96 8.15
N ILE A 43 -3.09 4.17 7.97
CA ILE A 43 -4.47 4.49 8.39
C ILE A 43 -5.47 3.59 7.65
N MET A 44 -5.29 3.40 6.34
CA MET A 44 -6.14 2.52 5.55
C MET A 44 -6.03 1.06 6.02
N PHE A 45 -4.82 0.59 6.30
CA PHE A 45 -4.61 -0.78 6.80
C PHE A 45 -5.29 -0.99 8.15
N GLU A 46 -5.14 -0.04 9.09
CA GLU A 46 -5.78 -0.12 10.40
C GLU A 46 -7.30 -0.21 10.27
N ASN A 47 -7.88 0.59 9.39
CA ASN A 47 -9.32 0.64 9.21
C ASN A 47 -9.88 -0.52 8.38
N SER A 48 -9.04 -1.27 7.70
CA SER A 48 -9.44 -2.50 7.02
C SER A 48 -9.27 -3.75 7.90
N GLY A 49 -8.79 -3.57 9.12
CA GLY A 49 -8.60 -4.67 10.04
C GLY A 49 -7.31 -5.47 9.84
N VAL A 50 -6.38 -4.96 9.04
CA VAL A 50 -5.08 -5.60 8.84
C VAL A 50 -4.30 -5.55 10.14
N GLN A 51 -3.78 -6.69 10.55
CA GLN A 51 -2.96 -6.84 11.75
C GLN A 51 -1.53 -7.15 11.39
N ARG A 52 -0.63 -6.98 12.36
CA ARG A 52 0.76 -7.35 12.20
C ARG A 52 0.86 -8.84 11.83
N GLY A 53 1.64 -9.15 10.81
CA GLY A 53 1.79 -10.51 10.30
C GLY A 53 0.79 -10.87 9.19
N ASP A 54 -0.26 -10.09 8.99
CA ASP A 54 -1.16 -10.30 7.86
C ASP A 54 -0.44 -10.00 6.55
N LYS A 55 -0.92 -10.59 5.47
CA LYS A 55 -0.29 -10.46 4.15
C LYS A 55 -0.98 -9.41 3.32
N ILE A 56 -0.18 -8.63 2.61
CA ILE A 56 -0.61 -7.61 1.66
C ILE A 56 0.06 -7.91 0.33
N ALA A 57 -0.73 -8.14 -0.70
CA ALA A 57 -0.23 -8.44 -2.03
C ALA A 57 -0.08 -7.16 -2.85
N LEU A 58 0.95 -7.11 -3.70
CA LEU A 58 1.22 -5.96 -4.57
C LEU A 58 1.48 -6.47 -5.98
N CYS A 59 0.64 -6.06 -6.93
CA CYS A 59 0.73 -6.46 -8.32
C CYS A 59 0.66 -5.25 -9.24
N GLY A 60 1.80 -4.83 -9.73
CA GLY A 60 1.90 -3.69 -10.63
C GLY A 60 3.34 -3.48 -11.07
N ARG A 61 3.54 -2.58 -12.00
CA ARG A 61 4.88 -2.20 -12.45
C ARG A 61 5.59 -1.40 -11.37
N ASN A 62 6.91 -1.49 -11.35
CA ASN A 62 7.72 -0.70 -10.45
C ASN A 62 7.45 0.79 -10.67
N SER A 63 7.17 1.50 -9.61
CA SER A 63 6.91 2.94 -9.62
C SER A 63 7.19 3.50 -8.23
N ALA A 64 7.22 4.82 -8.11
CA ALA A 64 7.37 5.47 -6.81
C ALA A 64 6.22 5.06 -5.87
N HIS A 65 4.99 5.06 -6.36
CA HIS A 65 3.82 4.67 -5.56
C HIS A 65 3.84 3.19 -5.18
N TRP A 66 4.35 2.31 -6.06
CA TRP A 66 4.54 0.90 -5.73
C TRP A 66 5.56 0.74 -4.59
N ALA A 67 6.67 1.47 -4.67
CA ALA A 67 7.70 1.43 -3.64
C ALA A 67 7.17 1.94 -2.30
N VAL A 68 6.38 3.00 -2.29
CA VAL A 68 5.73 3.52 -1.08
C VAL A 68 4.79 2.47 -0.48
N ALA A 69 3.97 1.83 -1.31
CA ALA A 69 3.07 0.77 -0.85
C ALA A 69 3.84 -0.40 -0.24
N PHE A 70 4.96 -0.78 -0.85
CA PHE A 70 5.84 -1.82 -0.32
C PHE A 70 6.43 -1.43 1.04
N LEU A 71 6.96 -0.23 1.16
CA LEU A 71 7.51 0.29 2.41
C LEU A 71 6.44 0.42 3.49
N ALA A 72 5.24 0.89 3.12
CA ALA A 72 4.12 0.98 4.06
C ALA A 72 3.75 -0.39 4.62
N THR A 73 3.75 -1.41 3.76
CA THR A 73 3.47 -2.78 4.18
C THR A 73 4.50 -3.27 5.19
N LEU A 74 5.79 -3.10 4.89
CA LEU A 74 6.88 -3.56 5.76
C LEU A 74 6.90 -2.79 7.09
N THR A 75 6.75 -1.49 7.05
CA THR A 75 6.81 -0.64 8.26
C THR A 75 5.59 -0.83 9.15
N TYR A 76 4.46 -1.24 8.59
CA TYR A 76 3.26 -1.59 9.35
C TYR A 76 3.45 -2.90 10.14
N GLY A 77 4.38 -3.73 9.72
CA GLY A 77 4.58 -5.05 10.29
C GLY A 77 3.81 -6.15 9.57
N ALA A 78 3.23 -5.84 8.42
CA ALA A 78 2.59 -6.83 7.56
C ALA A 78 3.62 -7.52 6.67
N VAL A 79 3.22 -8.60 6.03
CA VAL A 79 4.07 -9.37 5.12
C VAL A 79 3.74 -8.99 3.68
N ALA A 80 4.73 -8.52 2.94
CA ALA A 80 4.55 -8.18 1.53
C ALA A 80 4.60 -9.44 0.66
N VAL A 81 3.64 -9.54 -0.27
CA VAL A 81 3.58 -10.62 -1.27
C VAL A 81 3.63 -9.96 -2.66
N PRO A 82 4.84 -9.70 -3.18
CA PRO A 82 4.97 -9.12 -4.53
C PRO A 82 4.52 -10.13 -5.58
N ILE A 83 3.73 -9.64 -6.54
CA ILE A 83 3.22 -10.45 -7.65
C ILE A 83 3.65 -9.78 -8.95
N LEU A 84 4.20 -10.53 -9.89
CA LEU A 84 4.61 -9.99 -11.18
C LEU A 84 3.38 -9.51 -11.97
N HIS A 85 3.44 -8.29 -12.48
CA HIS A 85 2.33 -7.70 -13.23
C HIS A 85 2.03 -8.45 -14.54
N GLU A 86 2.96 -9.30 -14.99
CA GLU A 86 2.83 -10.11 -16.21
C GLU A 86 2.01 -11.39 -15.97
N PHE A 87 1.72 -11.73 -14.71
CA PHE A 87 0.93 -12.91 -14.40
C PHE A 87 -0.51 -12.74 -14.91
N THR A 88 -1.11 -13.86 -15.30
CA THR A 88 -2.53 -13.85 -15.70
C THR A 88 -3.43 -13.54 -14.52
N PRO A 89 -4.66 -13.03 -14.76
CA PRO A 89 -5.61 -12.80 -13.67
C PRO A 89 -5.83 -14.04 -12.81
N GLU A 90 -5.91 -15.22 -13.42
CA GLU A 90 -6.09 -16.47 -12.69
C GLU A 90 -4.91 -16.75 -11.77
N GLN A 91 -3.68 -16.54 -12.24
CA GLN A 91 -2.47 -16.71 -11.42
C GLN A 91 -2.47 -15.73 -10.24
N ILE A 92 -2.89 -14.48 -10.48
CA ILE A 92 -2.97 -13.47 -9.44
C ILE A 92 -3.99 -13.90 -8.38
N HIS A 93 -5.18 -14.33 -8.79
CA HIS A 93 -6.22 -14.83 -7.87
C HIS A 93 -5.71 -15.99 -7.02
N ASN A 94 -4.99 -16.91 -7.63
CA ASN A 94 -4.45 -18.08 -6.92
C ASN A 94 -3.41 -17.67 -5.86
N ILE A 95 -2.52 -16.73 -6.19
CA ILE A 95 -1.51 -16.27 -5.24
C ILE A 95 -2.15 -15.53 -4.08
N VAL A 96 -3.11 -14.64 -4.36
CA VAL A 96 -3.85 -13.91 -3.32
C VAL A 96 -4.57 -14.88 -2.39
N ASN A 97 -5.25 -15.88 -2.94
CA ASN A 97 -6.00 -16.86 -2.16
C ASN A 97 -5.07 -17.76 -1.35
N HIS A 98 -3.99 -18.24 -1.95
CA HIS A 98 -3.04 -19.09 -1.26
C HIS A 98 -2.35 -18.38 -0.10
N SER A 99 -2.01 -17.12 -0.28
CA SER A 99 -1.38 -16.31 0.78
C SER A 99 -2.38 -15.78 1.80
N GLU A 100 -3.69 -15.84 1.51
CA GLU A 100 -4.74 -15.24 2.34
C GLU A 100 -4.54 -13.74 2.55
N ALA A 101 -4.10 -13.04 1.52
CA ALA A 101 -3.85 -11.61 1.59
C ALA A 101 -5.11 -10.83 1.96
N LYS A 102 -4.95 -9.82 2.79
CA LYS A 102 -6.05 -8.96 3.24
C LYS A 102 -6.25 -7.75 2.35
N ILE A 103 -5.18 -7.26 1.74
CA ILE A 103 -5.18 -6.12 0.82
C ILE A 103 -4.43 -6.53 -0.45
N LEU A 104 -4.93 -6.06 -1.59
CA LEU A 104 -4.25 -6.18 -2.88
C LEU A 104 -4.04 -4.80 -3.47
N PHE A 105 -2.80 -4.41 -3.68
CA PHE A 105 -2.46 -3.24 -4.48
C PHE A 105 -2.37 -3.63 -5.95
N VAL A 106 -3.00 -2.87 -6.83
CA VAL A 106 -3.03 -3.15 -8.27
C VAL A 106 -2.63 -1.93 -9.08
N GLY A 107 -1.86 -2.17 -10.15
CA GLY A 107 -1.59 -1.14 -11.16
C GLY A 107 -2.77 -0.96 -12.11
N ASP A 108 -2.68 0.03 -12.99
CA ASP A 108 -3.77 0.44 -13.88
C ASP A 108 -4.35 -0.71 -14.70
N ILE A 109 -3.48 -1.47 -15.34
CA ILE A 109 -3.91 -2.55 -16.23
C ILE A 109 -4.46 -3.72 -15.42
N VAL A 110 -3.78 -4.06 -14.33
CA VAL A 110 -4.15 -5.19 -13.48
C VAL A 110 -5.53 -4.96 -12.86
N SER A 111 -5.85 -3.72 -12.47
CA SER A 111 -7.15 -3.39 -11.85
C SER A 111 -8.34 -3.72 -12.75
N THR A 112 -8.16 -3.70 -14.06
CA THR A 112 -9.23 -4.02 -15.01
C THR A 112 -9.38 -5.52 -15.28
N GLN A 113 -8.42 -6.32 -14.85
CA GLN A 113 -8.35 -7.74 -15.17
C GLN A 113 -8.76 -8.65 -14.01
N VAL A 114 -8.51 -8.23 -12.77
CA VAL A 114 -8.78 -9.06 -11.60
C VAL A 114 -10.26 -9.07 -11.23
N ASP A 115 -10.72 -10.20 -10.73
CA ASP A 115 -12.11 -10.41 -10.31
C ASP A 115 -12.14 -10.59 -8.78
N ALA A 116 -12.66 -9.59 -8.09
CA ALA A 116 -12.74 -9.58 -6.62
C ALA A 116 -13.56 -10.74 -6.06
N THR A 117 -14.56 -11.22 -6.80
CA THR A 117 -15.39 -12.35 -6.35
C THR A 117 -14.58 -13.64 -6.20
N LYS A 118 -13.45 -13.72 -6.88
CA LYS A 118 -12.54 -14.87 -6.82
C LYS A 118 -11.46 -14.74 -5.75
N MET A 119 -11.48 -13.66 -4.99
CA MET A 119 -10.50 -13.38 -3.93
C MET A 119 -11.21 -13.02 -2.62
N PRO A 120 -11.87 -14.00 -1.98
CA PRO A 120 -12.75 -13.72 -0.84
C PRO A 120 -12.02 -13.27 0.44
N SER A 121 -10.71 -13.50 0.56
CA SER A 121 -9.96 -13.07 1.75
C SER A 121 -9.71 -11.56 1.80
N LEU A 122 -9.81 -10.86 0.67
CA LEU A 122 -9.48 -9.45 0.58
C LEU A 122 -10.49 -8.58 1.31
N GLU A 123 -10.01 -7.66 2.13
CA GLU A 123 -10.80 -6.59 2.72
C GLU A 123 -10.88 -5.38 1.78
N GLY A 124 -9.90 -5.20 0.92
CA GLY A 124 -9.88 -4.12 -0.05
C GLY A 124 -8.88 -4.32 -1.17
N ILE A 125 -9.11 -3.62 -2.26
CA ILE A 125 -8.18 -3.51 -3.39
C ILE A 125 -7.88 -2.02 -3.57
N ILE A 126 -6.61 -1.68 -3.57
CA ILE A 126 -6.13 -0.30 -3.65
C ILE A 126 -5.40 -0.09 -4.97
N ASN A 127 -5.79 0.94 -5.71
CA ASN A 127 -5.12 1.32 -6.96
C ASN A 127 -3.79 2.03 -6.64
N ILE A 128 -2.70 1.53 -7.20
CA ILE A 128 -1.35 2.06 -6.91
C ILE A 128 -1.18 3.53 -7.32
N PRO A 129 -1.65 3.99 -8.50
CA PRO A 129 -1.35 5.35 -8.94
C PRO A 129 -1.83 6.47 -8.01
N ASP A 130 -2.94 6.29 -7.32
CA ASP A 130 -3.55 7.33 -6.50
C ASP A 130 -4.04 6.82 -5.15
N TYR A 131 -3.83 5.54 -4.85
CA TYR A 131 -4.32 4.86 -3.65
C TYR A 131 -5.84 4.93 -3.47
N SER A 132 -6.59 5.09 -4.56
CA SER A 132 -8.04 4.99 -4.53
C SER A 132 -8.47 3.54 -4.33
N LEU A 133 -9.68 3.36 -3.83
CA LEU A 133 -10.21 2.02 -3.60
C LEU A 133 -10.90 1.48 -4.84
N ALA A 134 -10.40 0.36 -5.37
CA ALA A 134 -11.10 -0.41 -6.41
C ALA A 134 -12.14 -1.32 -5.78
N LEU A 135 -11.92 -1.75 -4.53
CA LEU A 135 -12.83 -2.55 -3.74
C LEU A 135 -12.69 -2.18 -2.28
N SER A 136 -13.80 -2.08 -1.56
CA SER A 136 -13.81 -1.96 -0.11
C SER A 136 -14.94 -2.84 0.43
N ARG A 137 -14.60 -3.76 1.32
CA ARG A 137 -15.54 -4.66 1.95
C ARG A 137 -15.90 -4.26 3.37
N THR A 138 -15.33 -3.16 3.86
CA THR A 138 -15.66 -2.62 5.18
C THR A 138 -16.01 -1.15 5.09
N ASP A 139 -17.00 -0.72 5.87
CA ASP A 139 -17.39 0.70 5.92
C ASP A 139 -16.27 1.55 6.53
N LYS A 140 -15.50 0.98 7.46
CA LYS A 140 -14.37 1.68 8.08
C LYS A 140 -13.29 2.03 7.07
N LEU A 141 -12.96 1.10 6.16
CA LEU A 141 -11.97 1.37 5.11
C LEU A 141 -12.48 2.44 4.14
N THR A 142 -13.72 2.35 3.72
CA THR A 142 -14.33 3.35 2.85
C THR A 142 -14.30 4.74 3.50
N TYR A 143 -14.72 4.82 4.76
CA TYR A 143 -14.69 6.07 5.52
C TYR A 143 -13.26 6.62 5.64
N ALA A 144 -12.30 5.76 5.97
CA ALA A 144 -10.91 6.16 6.13
C ALA A 144 -10.34 6.75 4.83
N ARG A 145 -10.64 6.14 3.68
CA ARG A 145 -10.17 6.68 2.40
C ARG A 145 -10.78 8.03 2.08
N GLU A 146 -12.06 8.22 2.34
CA GLU A 146 -12.75 9.49 2.11
C GLU A 146 -12.30 10.61 3.04
N HIS A 147 -11.87 10.27 4.25
CA HIS A 147 -11.49 11.24 5.29
C HIS A 147 -9.99 11.15 5.63
N LEU A 148 -9.18 10.75 4.65
CA LEU A 148 -7.77 10.41 4.89
C LEU A 148 -6.96 11.59 5.44
N ASN A 149 -7.17 12.80 4.89
CA ASN A 149 -6.46 13.99 5.37
C ASN A 149 -6.83 14.36 6.81
N GLU A 150 -8.11 14.20 7.16
CA GLU A 150 -8.59 14.46 8.51
C GLU A 150 -7.99 13.47 9.51
N LEU A 151 -8.04 12.18 9.19
CA LEU A 151 -7.48 11.13 10.04
C LEU A 151 -5.97 11.26 10.18
N TYR A 152 -5.29 11.61 9.11
CA TYR A 152 -3.86 11.89 9.14
C TYR A 152 -3.53 13.03 10.09
N GLY A 153 -4.28 14.11 10.04
CA GLY A 153 -4.08 15.27 10.91
C GLY A 153 -4.26 14.94 12.40
N ARG A 154 -5.12 13.99 12.73
CA ARG A 154 -5.31 13.53 14.11
C ARG A 154 -4.18 12.62 14.59
N LYS A 155 -3.69 11.76 13.68
CA LYS A 155 -2.65 10.79 14.00
C LYS A 155 -1.26 11.41 14.08
N VAL A 156 -0.99 12.39 13.22
CA VAL A 156 0.32 13.05 13.11
C VAL A 156 0.11 14.53 13.35
N PRO A 157 0.06 14.98 14.61
CA PRO A 157 -0.09 16.40 14.93
C PRO A 157 1.14 17.18 14.49
N LYS A 158 0.92 18.43 14.15
CA LYS A 158 2.01 19.32 13.73
C LYS A 158 2.97 19.63 14.88
#